data_e96c946f24b1d0d7d68d0f3631639e17
#
_entry.id   e96c946f24b1d0d7d68d0f3631639e17
#
_cell.length_a   1.000
_cell.length_b   1.000
_cell.length_c   1.000
_cell.angle_alpha   90.00
_cell.angle_beta   90.00
_cell.angle_gamma   90.00
#
_symmetry.space_group_name_H-M   'P 1'
#
loop_
_entity.id
_entity.type
_entity.pdbx_description
1 polymer ?
#
loop_
_entity_poly.entity_id
_entity_poly.type
_entity_poly.pdbx_seq_one_letter_code
_entity_poly.pdbx_strand_id
1 'polypeptide(L)' 'MTQRALAEELGLSVQSVNLIIKGKRGITAETAVRLSRVFKNSPQFWLGLQMDWDLWHAERDLADVG' A
#
# COMPACT_ATOMS: atom_id res chain seq x y z
N MET A 1 -0.26 4.79 -16.40
CA MET A 1 -1.14 3.66 -16.07
C MET A 1 -2.36 4.17 -15.32
N THR A 2 -3.56 3.81 -15.76
CA THR A 2 -4.79 4.18 -15.06
C THR A 2 -5.03 3.27 -13.87
N GLN A 3 -5.89 3.70 -12.93
CA GLN A 3 -6.26 2.84 -11.81
C GLN A 3 -6.90 1.53 -12.26
N ARG A 4 -7.70 1.59 -13.33
CA ARG A 4 -8.32 0.40 -13.90
C ARG A 4 -7.26 -0.57 -14.45
N ALA A 5 -6.29 -0.06 -15.20
CA ALA A 5 -5.22 -0.89 -15.73
C ALA A 5 -4.39 -1.51 -14.61
N LEU A 6 -4.07 -0.74 -13.58
CA LEU A 6 -3.35 -1.23 -12.41
C LEU A 6 -4.15 -2.32 -11.69
N ALA A 7 -5.45 -2.09 -11.50
CA ALA A 7 -6.32 -3.07 -10.85
C ALA A 7 -6.34 -4.40 -11.61
N GLU A 8 -6.43 -4.35 -12.92
CA GLU A 8 -6.38 -5.56 -13.76
C GLU A 8 -5.05 -6.29 -13.60
N GLU A 9 -3.94 -5.56 -13.62
CA GLU A 9 -2.61 -6.15 -13.44
C GLU A 9 -2.45 -6.77 -12.06
N LEU A 10 -3.02 -6.15 -11.03
CA LEU A 10 -2.93 -6.64 -9.66
C LEU A 10 -3.93 -7.75 -9.36
N GLY A 11 -4.95 -7.92 -10.20
CA GLY A 11 -6.03 -8.86 -9.91
C GLY A 11 -6.94 -8.37 -8.80
N LEU A 12 -7.06 -7.06 -8.64
CA LEU A 12 -7.90 -6.41 -7.62
C LEU A 12 -9.00 -5.59 -8.30
N SER A 13 -10.01 -5.20 -7.51
CA SER A 13 -11.02 -4.27 -8.02
C SER A 13 -10.47 -2.86 -8.09
N VAL A 14 -11.04 -2.04 -8.97
CA VAL A 14 -10.70 -0.61 -9.06
C VAL A 14 -10.92 0.08 -7.72
N GLN A 15 -12.00 -0.31 -7.02
CA GLN A 15 -12.32 0.26 -5.72
C GLN A 15 -11.23 -0.03 -4.69
N SER A 16 -10.70 -1.27 -4.67
CA SER A 16 -9.61 -1.63 -3.77
C SER A 16 -8.35 -0.81 -4.04
N VAL A 17 -8.00 -0.66 -5.32
CA VAL A 17 -6.84 0.15 -5.72
C VAL A 17 -7.02 1.60 -5.29
N ASN A 18 -8.21 2.15 -5.48
CA ASN A 18 -8.52 3.51 -5.08
C ASN A 18 -8.34 3.72 -3.58
N LEU A 19 -8.81 2.77 -2.77
CA LEU A 19 -8.67 2.84 -1.31
C LEU A 19 -7.21 2.80 -0.86
N ILE A 20 -6.39 1.99 -1.54
CA ILE A 20 -4.95 1.91 -1.26
C ILE A 20 -4.28 3.26 -1.59
N ILE A 21 -4.58 3.82 -2.76
CA ILE A 21 -4.00 5.09 -3.20
C ILE A 21 -4.37 6.22 -2.25
N LYS A 22 -5.60 6.22 -1.74
CA LYS A 22 -6.06 7.25 -0.81
C LYS A 22 -5.56 7.04 0.62
N GLY A 23 -4.82 5.96 0.87
CA GLY A 23 -4.30 5.66 2.21
C GLY A 23 -5.36 5.17 3.18
N LYS A 24 -6.53 4.78 2.69
CA LYS A 24 -7.62 4.26 3.54
C LYS A 24 -7.52 2.76 3.76
N ARG A 25 -6.70 2.08 2.99
CA ARG A 25 -6.43 0.65 3.14
C ARG A 25 -4.94 0.44 3.07
N GLY A 26 -4.38 -0.25 4.07
CA GLY A 26 -2.96 -0.54 4.11
C GLY A 26 -2.56 -1.62 3.10
N ILE A 27 -1.26 -1.71 2.85
CA ILE A 27 -0.69 -2.73 1.97
C ILE A 27 -0.47 -3.99 2.80
N THR A 28 -1.17 -5.06 2.44
CA THR A 28 -0.99 -6.37 3.07
C THR A 28 0.11 -7.15 2.36
N ALA A 29 0.52 -8.28 2.93
CA ALA A 29 1.52 -9.14 2.31
C ALA A 29 1.08 -9.60 0.92
N GLU A 30 -0.19 -9.98 0.75
CA GLU A 30 -0.72 -10.38 -0.54
C GLU A 30 -0.65 -9.24 -1.55
N THR A 31 -1.07 -8.05 -1.16
CA THR A 31 -1.02 -6.88 -2.05
C THR A 31 0.42 -6.55 -2.40
N ALA A 32 1.35 -6.66 -1.44
CA ALA A 32 2.76 -6.40 -1.69
C ALA A 32 3.33 -7.37 -2.74
N VAL A 33 2.96 -8.65 -2.66
CA VAL A 33 3.39 -9.63 -3.65
C VAL A 33 2.85 -9.29 -5.03
N ARG A 34 1.57 -8.92 -5.11
CA ARG A 34 0.95 -8.53 -6.39
C ARG A 34 1.62 -7.29 -6.97
N LEU A 35 1.87 -6.27 -6.15
CA LEU A 35 2.57 -5.06 -6.58
C LEU A 35 3.98 -5.36 -7.07
N SER A 36 4.70 -6.23 -6.37
CA SER A 36 6.06 -6.56 -6.75
C SER A 36 6.13 -7.24 -8.13
N ARG A 37 5.13 -8.02 -8.48
CA ARG A 37 5.07 -8.68 -9.79
C ARG A 37 4.82 -7.67 -10.91
N VAL A 38 3.98 -6.67 -10.66
CA VAL A 38 3.65 -5.64 -11.64
C VAL A 38 4.83 -4.69 -11.85
N PHE A 39 5.45 -4.24 -10.76
CA PHE A 39 6.51 -3.24 -10.81
C PHE A 39 7.91 -3.84 -10.80
N LYS A 40 8.02 -5.17 -10.77
CA LYS A 40 9.30 -5.90 -10.86
C LYS A 40 10.27 -5.50 -9.75
N ASN A 41 9.73 -5.40 -8.54
CA ASN A 41 10.54 -5.15 -7.33
C ASN A 41 10.18 -6.22 -6.29
N SER A 42 10.60 -6.03 -5.03
CA SER A 42 10.36 -7.03 -4.00
C SER A 42 9.12 -6.70 -3.16
N PRO A 43 8.42 -7.73 -2.63
CA PRO A 43 7.33 -7.47 -1.69
C PRO A 43 7.79 -6.73 -0.45
N GLN A 44 9.02 -6.96 -0.01
CA GLN A 44 9.61 -6.28 1.15
C GLN A 44 9.69 -4.77 0.94
N PHE A 45 9.91 -4.33 -0.29
CA PHE A 45 9.90 -2.91 -0.63
C PHE A 45 8.55 -2.28 -0.28
N TRP A 46 7.46 -2.93 -0.69
CA TRP A 46 6.12 -2.41 -0.45
C TRP A 46 5.71 -2.48 1.01
N LEU A 47 6.05 -3.59 1.68
CA LEU A 47 5.76 -3.73 3.11
C LEU A 47 6.60 -2.77 3.94
N GLY A 48 7.83 -2.48 3.51
CA GLY A 48 8.67 -1.49 4.16
C GLY A 48 8.07 -0.09 4.11
N LEU A 49 7.51 0.29 2.97
CA LEU A 49 6.82 1.57 2.84
C LEU A 49 5.62 1.65 3.77
N GLN A 50 4.85 0.56 3.88
CA GLN A 50 3.70 0.51 4.77
C GLN A 50 4.15 0.62 6.23
N MET A 51 5.22 -0.08 6.60
CA MET A 51 5.75 -0.01 7.95
C MET A 51 6.20 1.41 8.30
N ASP A 52 6.91 2.07 7.39
CA ASP A 52 7.37 3.45 7.60
C ASP A 52 6.19 4.40 7.79
N TRP A 53 5.14 4.24 6.98
CA TRP A 53 3.92 5.01 7.08
C TRP A 53 3.24 4.80 8.44
N ASP A 54 3.11 3.54 8.85
CA ASP A 54 2.47 3.19 10.11
C ASP A 54 3.24 3.75 11.30
N LEU A 55 4.58 3.63 11.27
CA LEU A 55 5.43 4.17 12.33
C LEU A 55 5.34 5.68 12.41
N TRP A 56 5.35 6.35 11.26
CA TRP A 56 5.25 7.80 11.23
C TRP A 56 3.95 8.29 11.86
N HIS A 57 2.83 7.63 11.51
CA HIS A 57 1.53 7.98 12.09
C HIS A 57 1.48 7.69 13.58
N ALA A 58 2.01 6.55 14.01
CA ALA A 58 2.02 6.19 15.42
C ALA A 58 2.84 7.18 16.25
N GLU A 59 4.02 7.55 15.75
CA GLU A 59 4.89 8.51 16.43
C GLU A 59 4.21 9.88 16.54
N ARG A 60 3.55 10.30 15.47
CA ARG A 60 2.83 11.56 15.45
C ARG A 60 1.68 11.57 16.45
N ASP A 61 0.89 10.50 16.49
CA ASP A 61 -0.25 10.38 17.39
C ASP A 61 0.20 10.39 18.86
N LEU A 62 1.29 9.70 19.16
CA LEU A 62 1.85 9.67 20.51
C LEU A 62 2.42 11.03 20.92
N ALA A 63 3.03 11.75 19.98
CA ALA A 63 3.55 13.08 20.24
C ALA A 63 2.43 14.06 20.58
N ASP A 64 1.27 13.92 19.92
CA ASP A 64 0.12 14.79 20.16
C ASP A 64 -0.52 14.53 21.53
N VAL A 65 -0.34 13.34 22.09
CA VAL A 65 -0.88 12.95 23.39
C VAL A 65 0.00 13.46 24.53
N GLY A 66 1.28 13.60 24.25
CA GLY A 66 2.26 14.02 25.25
C GLY A 66 2.06 15.43 25.68
#